data_f6af3607f621785da9756c7ee2f8c4ce
#
_entry.id   f6af3607f621785da9756c7ee2f8c4ce
#
_cell.length_a   1.000
_cell.length_b   1.000
_cell.length_c   1.000
_cell.angle_alpha   90.00
_cell.angle_beta   90.00
_cell.angle_gamma   90.00
#
_symmetry.space_group_name_H-M   'P 1'
#
loop_
_entity.id
_entity.type
_entity.pdbx_description
1 polymer ?
#
loop_
_entity_poly.entity_id
_entity_poly.type
_entity_poly.pdbx_seq_one_letter_code
_entity_poly.pdbx_strand_id
1 'polypeptide(L)'
;RRQRQMCIRDRDKDITINPGCTEFIHIGIALEIPTGLVGLIYARSGMACKRGLAPANKVGVIDSDYRGEIMVALYNHSGEAVTVSKGERIAQLVLAPFITADFTEADSLEDSVRGEGGFGSTGTH
;
A
#
# COMPACT_ATOMS: atom_id res chain seq x y z
N ARG A 1 13.48 -12.08 3.72
CA ARG A 1 12.79 -11.55 2.52
C ARG A 1 11.42 -12.18 2.30
N ARG A 2 11.26 -13.50 2.52
CA ARG A 2 9.97 -14.22 2.34
C ARG A 2 8.89 -13.77 3.34
N GLN A 3 9.26 -13.31 4.52
CA GLN A 3 8.34 -12.88 5.58
C GLN A 3 7.57 -11.60 5.28
N ARG A 4 8.02 -10.79 4.31
CA ARG A 4 7.35 -9.56 3.88
C ARG A 4 6.31 -9.76 2.79
N GLN A 5 6.30 -10.94 2.17
CA GLN A 5 5.46 -11.19 1.01
C GLN A 5 4.08 -11.69 1.43
N MET A 6 3.06 -11.05 0.90
CA MET A 6 1.66 -11.40 1.15
C MET A 6 1.14 -12.25 0.00
N CYS A 7 0.65 -13.43 0.36
CA CYS A 7 0.10 -14.40 -0.58
C CYS A 7 -1.41 -14.52 -0.38
N ILE A 8 -2.12 -14.81 -1.46
CA ILE A 8 -3.54 -15.15 -1.38
C ILE A 8 -3.66 -16.51 -0.68
N ARG A 9 -4.30 -16.53 0.49
CA ARG A 9 -4.47 -17.76 1.28
C ARG A 9 -5.91 -18.24 1.39
N ASP A 10 -6.86 -17.31 1.34
CA ASP A 10 -8.25 -17.53 1.75
C ASP A 10 -9.21 -17.90 0.59
N ARG A 11 -8.74 -18.01 -0.63
CA ARG A 11 -9.62 -18.37 -1.76
C ARG A 11 -9.14 -19.63 -2.47
N ASP A 12 -10.12 -20.46 -2.81
CA ASP A 12 -9.90 -21.70 -3.58
C ASP A 12 -9.90 -21.46 -5.10
N LYS A 13 -10.23 -20.24 -5.52
CA LYS A 13 -10.36 -19.88 -6.93
C LYS A 13 -9.46 -18.71 -7.30
N ASP A 14 -9.00 -18.75 -8.53
CA ASP A 14 -8.31 -17.63 -9.18
C ASP A 14 -9.21 -16.39 -9.25
N ILE A 15 -8.59 -15.21 -9.23
CA ILE A 15 -9.28 -13.92 -9.31
C ILE A 15 -8.83 -13.22 -10.57
N THR A 16 -9.78 -12.85 -11.43
CA THR A 16 -9.50 -12.04 -12.62
C THR A 16 -9.89 -10.59 -12.36
N ILE A 17 -8.96 -9.68 -12.61
CA ILE A 17 -9.14 -8.25 -12.44
C ILE A 17 -9.14 -7.61 -13.83
N ASN A 18 -10.26 -7.04 -14.21
CA ASN A 18 -10.41 -6.36 -15.50
C ASN A 18 -9.66 -5.01 -15.51
N PRO A 19 -9.29 -4.49 -16.70
CA PRO A 19 -8.65 -3.18 -16.82
C PRO A 19 -9.45 -2.08 -16.11
N GLY A 20 -8.76 -1.24 -15.35
CA GLY A 20 -9.38 -0.14 -14.62
C GLY A 20 -10.21 -0.54 -13.40
N CYS A 21 -10.23 -1.81 -13.04
CA CYS A 21 -11.00 -2.33 -11.91
C CYS A 21 -10.10 -2.60 -10.70
N THR A 22 -10.70 -2.55 -9.51
CA THR A 22 -10.09 -2.91 -8.23
C THR A 22 -10.80 -4.12 -7.65
N GLU A 23 -10.03 -5.09 -7.17
CA GLU A 23 -10.52 -6.24 -6.41
C GLU A 23 -9.88 -6.28 -5.02
N PHE A 24 -10.71 -6.51 -3.99
CA PHE A 24 -10.24 -6.69 -2.63
C PHE A 24 -9.81 -8.13 -2.42
N ILE A 25 -8.52 -8.35 -2.29
CA ILE A 25 -7.95 -9.67 -2.13
C ILE A 25 -7.77 -9.99 -0.65
N HIS A 26 -8.47 -10.99 -0.17
CA HIS A 26 -8.36 -11.49 1.19
C HIS A 26 -7.06 -12.27 1.36
N ILE A 27 -6.29 -11.93 2.39
CA ILE A 27 -5.01 -12.57 2.68
C ILE A 27 -5.16 -13.73 3.68
N GLY A 28 -6.27 -13.76 4.42
CA GLY A 28 -6.56 -14.82 5.40
C GLY A 28 -5.77 -14.70 6.69
N ILE A 29 -5.26 -13.51 7.02
CA ILE A 29 -4.56 -13.22 8.26
C ILE A 29 -5.04 -11.93 8.90
N ALA A 30 -4.94 -11.85 10.23
CA ALA A 30 -5.02 -10.63 11.01
C ALA A 30 -3.70 -10.44 11.76
N LEU A 31 -3.37 -9.20 12.10
CA LEU A 31 -2.10 -8.87 12.73
C LEU A 31 -2.31 -8.13 14.05
N GLU A 32 -1.40 -8.34 14.96
CA GLU A 32 -1.22 -7.52 16.15
C GLU A 32 0.12 -6.79 16.05
N ILE A 33 0.05 -5.57 15.50
CA ILE A 33 1.25 -4.75 15.29
C ILE A 33 1.57 -4.03 16.60
N PRO A 34 2.83 -4.09 17.09
CA PRO A 34 3.21 -3.38 18.31
C PRO A 34 2.96 -1.88 18.22
N THR A 35 2.56 -1.28 19.34
CA THR A 35 2.39 0.18 19.44
C THR A 35 3.69 0.90 19.07
N GLY A 36 3.57 1.99 18.33
CA GLY A 36 4.71 2.75 17.79
C GLY A 36 5.20 2.27 16.43
N LEU A 37 4.62 1.18 15.89
CA LEU A 37 4.85 0.71 14.54
C LEU A 37 3.58 0.82 13.70
N VAL A 38 3.77 0.93 12.40
CA VAL A 38 2.71 0.90 11.40
C VAL A 38 3.03 -0.17 10.36
N GLY A 39 2.01 -0.87 9.89
CA GLY A 39 2.13 -1.77 8.75
C GLY A 39 1.90 -1.02 7.45
N LEU A 40 2.81 -1.18 6.49
CA LEU A 40 2.73 -0.56 5.17
C LEU A 40 2.68 -1.65 4.11
N ILE A 41 1.62 -1.65 3.31
CA ILE A 41 1.45 -2.59 2.21
C ILE A 41 1.89 -1.91 0.93
N TYR A 42 2.94 -2.45 0.32
CA TYR A 42 3.50 -1.97 -0.94
C TYR A 42 3.24 -2.93 -2.08
N ALA A 43 3.29 -2.40 -3.29
CA ALA A 43 3.34 -3.18 -4.50
C ALA A 43 4.61 -4.05 -4.55
N ARG A 44 4.54 -5.16 -5.28
CA ARG A 44 5.71 -5.89 -5.74
C ARG A 44 6.06 -5.44 -7.15
N SER A 45 7.34 -5.21 -7.40
CA SER A 45 7.81 -4.68 -8.69
C SER A 45 7.37 -5.51 -9.89
N GLY A 46 7.46 -6.82 -9.82
CA GLY A 46 7.04 -7.71 -10.90
C GLY A 46 5.53 -7.64 -11.17
N MET A 47 4.71 -7.55 -10.12
CA MET A 47 3.26 -7.39 -10.26
C MET A 47 2.91 -6.02 -10.87
N ALA A 48 3.48 -4.96 -10.35
CA ALA A 48 3.17 -3.60 -10.78
C ALA A 48 3.71 -3.29 -12.18
N CYS A 49 4.98 -3.63 -12.45
CA CYS A 49 5.66 -3.21 -13.67
C CYS A 49 5.42 -4.14 -14.85
N LYS A 50 5.25 -5.44 -14.62
CA LYS A 50 5.08 -6.42 -15.69
C LYS A 50 3.63 -6.83 -15.90
N ARG A 51 2.83 -6.92 -14.84
CA ARG A 51 1.45 -7.39 -14.91
C ARG A 51 0.40 -6.29 -14.72
N GLY A 52 0.82 -5.08 -14.36
CA GLY A 52 -0.08 -3.94 -14.20
C GLY A 52 -0.97 -3.98 -12.97
N LEU A 53 -0.59 -4.71 -11.93
CA LEU A 53 -1.34 -4.82 -10.68
C LEU A 53 -0.59 -4.18 -9.52
N ALA A 54 -1.22 -3.23 -8.86
CA ALA A 54 -0.67 -2.56 -7.68
C ALA A 54 -1.80 -2.20 -6.70
N PRO A 55 -1.49 -1.95 -5.41
CA PRO A 55 -2.49 -1.46 -4.48
C PRO A 55 -3.15 -0.18 -4.97
N ALA A 56 -4.49 -0.16 -4.98
CA ALA A 56 -5.28 0.99 -5.45
C ALA A 56 -5.02 2.26 -4.62
N ASN A 57 -4.78 2.10 -3.33
CA ASN A 57 -4.44 3.18 -2.39
C ASN A 57 -2.95 3.56 -2.40
N LYS A 58 -2.16 3.03 -3.34
CA LYS A 58 -0.72 3.21 -3.49
C LYS A 58 0.07 2.55 -2.36
N VAL A 59 -0.15 2.95 -1.12
CA VAL A 59 0.38 2.32 0.09
C VAL A 59 -0.79 2.05 1.03
N GLY A 60 -1.00 0.79 1.36
CA GLY A 60 -1.96 0.41 2.39
C GLY A 60 -1.36 0.68 3.77
N VAL A 61 -2.11 1.35 4.64
CA VAL A 61 -1.68 1.66 6.00
C VAL A 61 -2.48 0.80 6.98
N ILE A 62 -1.79 0.05 7.82
CA ILE A 62 -2.38 -0.78 8.86
C ILE A 62 -1.95 -0.24 10.22
N ASP A 63 -2.88 0.30 10.94
CA ASP A 63 -2.64 0.82 12.29
C ASP A 63 -2.36 -0.30 13.30
N SER A 64 -1.65 0.03 14.36
CA SER A 64 -1.28 -0.96 15.39
C SER A 64 -2.49 -1.54 16.12
N ASP A 65 -3.59 -0.80 16.19
CA ASP A 65 -4.84 -1.22 16.85
C ASP A 65 -5.85 -1.91 15.91
N TYR A 66 -5.52 -2.06 14.61
CA TYR A 66 -6.35 -2.78 13.69
C TYR A 66 -6.27 -4.29 13.93
N ARG A 67 -7.40 -4.94 14.13
CA ARG A 67 -7.52 -6.38 14.41
C ARG A 67 -8.28 -7.15 13.35
N GLY A 68 -8.74 -6.46 12.30
CA GLY A 68 -9.46 -7.09 11.21
C GLY A 68 -8.56 -7.88 10.26
N GLU A 69 -9.18 -8.59 9.35
CA GLU A 69 -8.48 -9.30 8.28
C GLU A 69 -7.75 -8.31 7.38
N ILE A 70 -6.53 -8.68 7.00
CA ILE A 70 -5.76 -7.92 6.02
C ILE A 70 -6.28 -8.21 4.63
N MET A 71 -6.64 -7.15 3.92
CA MET A 71 -7.02 -7.20 2.51
C MET A 71 -6.11 -6.30 1.69
N VAL A 72 -5.84 -6.72 0.47
CA VAL A 72 -5.10 -5.91 -0.50
C VAL A 72 -6.05 -5.52 -1.62
N ALA A 73 -6.30 -4.23 -1.78
CA ALA A 73 -7.07 -3.70 -2.89
C ALA A 73 -6.17 -3.62 -4.13
N LEU A 74 -6.23 -4.62 -5.01
CA LEU A 74 -5.44 -4.64 -6.24
C LEU A 74 -6.19 -3.93 -7.37
N TYR A 75 -5.53 -2.93 -7.94
CA TYR A 75 -5.98 -2.19 -9.11
C TYR A 75 -5.22 -2.64 -10.35
N ASN A 76 -5.94 -2.89 -11.43
CA ASN A 76 -5.36 -3.21 -12.73
C ASN A 76 -5.20 -1.95 -13.56
N HIS A 77 -3.96 -1.48 -13.69
CA HIS A 77 -3.61 -0.32 -14.53
C HIS A 77 -3.13 -0.69 -15.94
N SER A 78 -3.22 -1.99 -16.29
CA SER A 78 -2.93 -2.45 -17.65
C SER A 78 -4.16 -2.35 -18.56
N GLY A 79 -3.95 -2.60 -19.85
CA GLY A 79 -5.03 -2.64 -20.85
C GLY A 79 -5.71 -4.01 -21.00
N GLU A 80 -5.31 -5.01 -20.21
CA GLU A 80 -5.80 -6.39 -20.32
C GLU A 80 -6.25 -6.93 -18.96
N ALA A 81 -7.19 -7.87 -18.98
CA ALA A 81 -7.57 -8.59 -17.78
C ALA A 81 -6.39 -9.43 -17.27
N VAL A 82 -6.15 -9.39 -15.96
CA VAL A 82 -5.06 -10.13 -15.30
C VAL A 82 -5.64 -11.05 -14.26
N THR A 83 -5.24 -12.32 -14.30
CA THR A 83 -5.66 -13.33 -13.33
C THR A 83 -4.54 -13.57 -12.32
N VAL A 84 -4.89 -13.54 -11.04
CA VAL A 84 -4.02 -13.91 -9.94
C VAL A 84 -4.50 -15.21 -9.31
N SER A 85 -3.56 -16.09 -9.01
CA SER A 85 -3.85 -17.44 -8.52
C SER A 85 -3.71 -17.53 -7.01
N LYS A 86 -4.40 -18.50 -6.40
CA LYS A 86 -4.21 -18.84 -4.99
C LYS A 86 -2.73 -19.12 -4.70
N GLY A 87 -2.22 -18.61 -3.59
CA GLY A 87 -0.83 -18.74 -3.18
C GLY A 87 0.14 -17.80 -3.87
N GLU A 88 -0.32 -17.05 -4.86
CA GLU A 88 0.50 -16.07 -5.54
C GLU A 88 0.84 -14.88 -4.63
N ARG A 89 2.06 -14.40 -4.73
CA ARG A 89 2.56 -13.26 -3.93
C ARG A 89 2.19 -11.96 -4.61
N ILE A 90 1.21 -11.25 -4.07
CA ILE A 90 0.60 -10.07 -4.69
C ILE A 90 1.08 -8.73 -4.15
N ALA A 91 1.57 -8.71 -2.93
CA ALA A 91 2.02 -7.49 -2.25
C ALA A 91 3.12 -7.81 -1.26
N GLN A 92 3.63 -6.79 -0.59
CA GLN A 92 4.60 -6.95 0.49
C GLN A 92 4.27 -6.01 1.65
N LEU A 93 4.47 -6.52 2.87
CA LEU A 93 4.28 -5.79 4.11
C LEU A 93 5.63 -5.32 4.67
N VAL A 94 5.69 -4.07 5.07
CA VAL A 94 6.82 -3.48 5.79
C VAL A 94 6.29 -2.93 7.10
N LEU A 95 6.95 -3.25 8.21
CA LEU A 95 6.71 -2.59 9.49
C LEU A 95 7.71 -1.46 9.65
N ALA A 96 7.22 -0.28 10.02
CA ALA A 96 8.05 0.89 10.20
C ALA A 96 7.68 1.63 11.49
N PRO A 97 8.65 2.22 12.22
CA PRO A 97 8.35 3.14 13.28
C PRO A 97 7.65 4.38 12.74
N PHE A 98 6.74 4.95 13.53
CA PHE A 98 6.11 6.22 13.18
C PHE A 98 5.95 7.10 14.41
N ILE A 99 5.84 8.40 14.16
CA ILE A 99 5.58 9.41 15.18
C ILE A 99 4.18 9.96 14.97
N THR A 100 3.36 9.91 16.01
CA THR A 100 2.05 10.56 15.99
C THR A 100 2.23 12.07 15.99
N ALA A 101 1.64 12.74 14.99
CA ALA A 101 1.66 14.19 14.90
C ALA A 101 0.66 14.78 15.89
N ASP A 102 1.10 15.80 16.59
CA ASP A 102 0.25 16.66 17.43
C ASP A 102 0.15 18.02 16.75
N PHE A 103 -1.05 18.35 16.25
CA PHE A 103 -1.28 19.56 15.47
C PHE A 103 -1.65 20.72 16.37
N THR A 104 -0.95 21.84 16.21
CA THR A 104 -1.25 23.10 16.88
C THR A 104 -1.62 24.15 15.84
N GLU A 105 -2.75 24.80 16.03
CA GLU A 105 -3.15 25.94 15.20
C GLU A 105 -2.24 27.14 15.46
N ALA A 106 -1.81 27.79 14.40
CA ALA A 106 -0.95 28.98 14.48
C ALA A 106 -1.38 30.01 13.44
N ASP A 107 -1.24 31.30 13.78
CA ASP A 107 -1.57 32.40 12.86
C ASP A 107 -0.54 32.52 11.73
N SER A 108 0.70 32.14 11.98
CA SER A 108 1.79 32.15 10.99
C SER A 108 2.80 31.05 11.28
N LEU A 109 3.57 30.70 10.28
CA LEU A 109 4.68 29.75 10.37
C LEU A 109 6.02 30.49 10.31
N GLU A 110 7.05 29.87 10.88
CA GLU A 110 8.42 30.40 10.74
C GLU A 110 8.88 30.39 9.29
N ASP A 111 9.65 31.41 8.90
CA ASP A 111 10.21 31.51 7.56
C ASP A 111 11.23 30.39 7.31
N SER A 112 11.32 29.98 6.06
CA SER A 112 12.36 29.06 5.58
C SER A 112 12.93 29.56 4.26
N VAL A 113 14.13 29.07 3.91
CA VAL A 113 14.77 29.41 2.63
C VAL A 113 13.90 29.05 1.43
N ARG A 114 13.19 27.92 1.50
CA ARG A 114 12.27 27.47 0.45
C ARG A 114 10.96 28.27 0.44
N GLY A 115 10.46 28.67 1.60
CA GLY A 115 9.16 29.33 1.75
C GLY A 115 8.02 28.49 1.20
N GLU A 116 7.17 29.08 0.37
CA GLU A 116 6.02 28.44 -0.24
C GLU A 116 6.34 27.65 -1.53
N GLY A 117 7.60 27.60 -1.94
CA GLY A 117 8.01 26.94 -3.17
C GLY A 117 7.71 25.44 -3.15
N GLY A 118 6.97 24.98 -4.14
CA GLY A 118 6.58 23.58 -4.29
C GLY A 118 6.26 23.25 -5.75
N PHE A 119 5.82 22.02 -5.99
CA PHE A 119 5.34 21.57 -7.32
C PHE A 119 6.29 21.88 -8.49
N GLY A 120 7.58 21.65 -8.30
CA GLY A 120 8.60 21.90 -9.33
C GLY A 120 9.17 23.32 -9.34
N SER A 121 8.90 24.13 -8.29
CA SER A 121 9.46 25.49 -8.17
C SER A 121 10.99 25.53 -8.15
N THR A 122 11.65 24.43 -7.79
CA THR A 122 13.12 24.30 -7.80
C THR A 122 13.68 23.88 -9.16
N GLY A 123 12.83 23.72 -10.18
CA GLY A 123 13.23 23.32 -11.53
C GLY A 123 13.41 21.81 -11.69
N THR A 124 13.84 21.42 -12.90
CA THR A 124 14.05 20.01 -13.29
C THR A 124 15.54 19.61 -13.32
N HIS A 125 16.42 20.49 -12.95
CA HIS A 125 17.87 20.29 -12.98
C HIS A 125 18.51 20.59 -11.64
#